data_22186981cb99d15968f95dcb3a93e280
#
_entry.id   22186981cb99d15968f95dcb3a93e280
#
_cell.length_a   1.000
_cell.length_b   1.000
_cell.length_c   1.000
_cell.angle_alpha   90.00
_cell.angle_beta   90.00
_cell.angle_gamma   90.00
#
_symmetry.space_group_name_H-M   'P 1'
#
loop_
_entity.id
_entity.type
_entity.pdbx_description
1 polymer ?
#
loop_
_entity_poly.entity_id
_entity_poly.type
_entity_poly.pdbx_seq_one_letter_code
_entity_poly.pdbx_strand_id
1 'polypeptide(L)'
;IVVALGDFTITLAPTSQKLYTGEATQAITVTLVSSGGFDRAVTLSCGQLPANTTCAFTQSTVSDANGVSQLVIQTAAPHQVGTTASAAKSQTSRKTALAFAALALILIPFGIPFRRRSGRLRCLLPLLVLAAAFAAITSCGAPNDTGGTPAGVYPISVDATYSGFGATLTHSAQFTLTVQSLF
;
A
#
# COMPACT_ATOMS: atom_id res chain seq x y z
N ILE A 1 7.87 -52.22 0.61
CA ILE A 1 8.90 -51.34 -0.02
C ILE A 1 8.59 -49.92 0.44
N VAL A 2 9.43 -49.39 1.34
CA VAL A 2 9.35 -47.98 1.72
C VAL A 2 10.11 -47.23 0.65
N VAL A 3 9.41 -46.54 -0.24
CA VAL A 3 10.05 -45.59 -1.17
C VAL A 3 10.37 -44.38 -0.33
N ALA A 4 11.66 -44.17 -0.06
CA ALA A 4 12.11 -42.90 0.53
C ALA A 4 11.86 -41.79 -0.49
N LEU A 5 10.95 -40.88 -0.18
CA LEU A 5 10.78 -39.64 -0.94
C LEU A 5 12.05 -38.83 -0.67
N GLY A 6 12.79 -38.47 -1.74
CA GLY A 6 13.93 -37.57 -1.61
C GLY A 6 13.51 -36.21 -1.04
N ASP A 7 14.46 -35.37 -0.69
CA ASP A 7 14.26 -34.07 -0.09
C ASP A 7 15.02 -32.98 -0.87
N PHE A 8 14.79 -31.71 -0.55
CA PHE A 8 15.51 -30.58 -1.13
C PHE A 8 15.77 -29.49 -0.07
N THR A 9 16.70 -28.62 -0.35
CA THR A 9 17.00 -27.45 0.48
C THR A 9 16.87 -26.18 -0.35
N ILE A 10 16.55 -25.06 0.33
CA ILE A 10 16.48 -23.72 -0.27
C ILE A 10 17.49 -22.80 0.41
N THR A 11 18.23 -22.01 -0.38
CA THR A 11 19.14 -20.98 0.10
C THR A 11 18.96 -19.69 -0.66
N LEU A 12 19.25 -18.55 -0.01
CA LEU A 12 19.13 -17.20 -0.56
C LEU A 12 20.49 -16.49 -0.52
N ALA A 13 20.82 -15.77 -1.57
CA ALA A 13 22.00 -14.91 -1.63
C ALA A 13 21.71 -13.62 -2.42
N PRO A 14 21.88 -12.43 -1.81
CA PRO A 14 22.17 -12.18 -0.41
C PRO A 14 20.98 -12.50 0.51
N THR A 15 21.20 -12.59 1.83
CA THR A 15 20.16 -12.86 2.84
C THR A 15 19.53 -11.58 3.38
N SER A 16 20.05 -10.41 3.03
CA SER A 16 19.48 -9.12 3.43
C SER A 16 19.82 -8.02 2.43
N GLN A 17 18.95 -7.03 2.33
CA GLN A 17 19.18 -5.80 1.57
C GLN A 17 18.49 -4.61 2.24
N LYS A 18 19.08 -3.41 2.01
CA LYS A 18 18.51 -2.13 2.40
C LYS A 18 18.14 -1.34 1.16
N LEU A 19 17.00 -0.67 1.18
CA LEU A 19 16.53 0.17 0.08
C LEU A 19 15.62 1.28 0.62
N TYR A 20 15.35 2.28 -0.19
CA TYR A 20 14.37 3.32 0.12
C TYR A 20 12.98 2.93 -0.39
N THR A 21 11.95 3.54 0.20
CA THR A 21 10.57 3.37 -0.26
C THR A 21 10.44 3.72 -1.74
N GLY A 22 9.84 2.83 -2.52
CA GLY A 22 9.69 2.98 -3.97
C GLY A 22 10.78 2.30 -4.81
N GLU A 23 11.82 1.77 -4.18
CA GLU A 23 12.87 1.03 -4.87
C GLU A 23 12.58 -0.47 -4.92
N ALA A 24 13.25 -1.15 -5.84
CA ALA A 24 13.32 -2.60 -5.92
C ALA A 24 14.62 -3.12 -5.31
N THR A 25 14.59 -4.32 -4.75
CA THR A 25 15.83 -5.04 -4.40
C THR A 25 16.66 -5.32 -5.66
N GLN A 26 17.94 -5.43 -5.48
CA GLN A 26 18.76 -6.17 -6.44
C GLN A 26 18.28 -7.63 -6.47
N ALA A 27 18.59 -8.32 -7.57
CA ALA A 27 18.21 -9.71 -7.72
C ALA A 27 18.79 -10.57 -6.60
N ILE A 28 17.92 -11.30 -5.91
CA ILE A 28 18.26 -12.26 -4.86
C ILE A 28 18.28 -13.64 -5.50
N THR A 29 19.41 -14.29 -5.47
CA THR A 29 19.55 -15.64 -6.00
C THR A 29 18.90 -16.64 -5.04
N VAL A 30 17.91 -17.36 -5.53
CA VAL A 30 17.26 -18.49 -4.84
C VAL A 30 17.83 -19.77 -5.41
N THR A 31 18.53 -20.54 -4.61
CA THR A 31 19.13 -21.81 -5.02
C THR A 31 18.43 -22.97 -4.34
N LEU A 32 17.98 -23.94 -5.12
CA LEU A 32 17.45 -25.21 -4.66
C LEU A 32 18.50 -26.30 -4.88
N VAL A 33 18.65 -27.19 -3.90
CA VAL A 33 19.52 -28.36 -3.99
C VAL A 33 18.75 -29.58 -3.56
N SER A 34 18.57 -30.55 -4.48
CA SER A 34 17.91 -31.80 -4.18
C SER A 34 18.83 -32.79 -3.45
N SER A 35 18.26 -33.68 -2.69
CA SER A 35 18.92 -34.78 -1.99
C SER A 35 18.06 -36.02 -2.03
N GLY A 36 18.67 -37.19 -1.85
CA GLY A 36 17.96 -38.46 -1.80
C GLY A 36 17.21 -38.85 -3.08
N GLY A 37 17.65 -38.28 -4.25
CA GLY A 37 16.98 -38.58 -5.54
C GLY A 37 15.68 -37.83 -5.77
N PHE A 38 15.46 -36.70 -5.09
CA PHE A 38 14.31 -35.83 -5.37
C PHE A 38 14.48 -35.15 -6.75
N ASP A 39 13.58 -35.40 -7.66
CA ASP A 39 13.60 -34.94 -9.07
C ASP A 39 12.31 -34.25 -9.51
N ARG A 40 11.60 -33.61 -8.55
CA ARG A 40 10.28 -33.07 -8.79
C ARG A 40 10.30 -31.54 -8.90
N ALA A 41 9.31 -31.01 -9.62
CA ALA A 41 9.11 -29.58 -9.72
C ALA A 41 8.72 -28.98 -8.35
N VAL A 42 9.36 -27.87 -8.00
CA VAL A 42 9.15 -27.11 -6.76
C VAL A 42 8.62 -25.73 -7.11
N THR A 43 7.55 -25.29 -6.45
CA THR A 43 6.98 -23.97 -6.59
C THR A 43 7.52 -23.03 -5.53
N LEU A 44 7.99 -21.85 -5.97
CA LEU A 44 8.50 -20.79 -5.12
C LEU A 44 7.39 -19.77 -4.84
N SER A 45 7.31 -19.30 -3.61
CA SER A 45 6.41 -18.24 -3.18
C SER A 45 7.05 -17.37 -2.11
N CYS A 46 6.60 -16.12 -2.01
CA CYS A 46 6.93 -15.28 -0.86
C CYS A 46 5.87 -15.45 0.20
N GLY A 47 6.28 -15.52 1.46
CA GLY A 47 5.40 -15.47 2.61
C GLY A 47 4.84 -14.07 2.84
N GLN A 48 4.67 -13.69 4.10
CA GLN A 48 4.08 -12.41 4.44
C GLN A 48 4.99 -11.24 4.01
N LEU A 49 4.48 -10.40 3.10
CA LEU A 49 5.14 -9.19 2.63
C LEU A 49 4.64 -7.96 3.40
N PRO A 50 5.48 -6.90 3.52
CA PRO A 50 5.01 -5.59 3.97
C PRO A 50 3.87 -5.06 3.11
N ALA A 51 3.08 -4.14 3.65
CA ALA A 51 2.05 -3.47 2.88
C ALA A 51 2.64 -2.78 1.64
N ASN A 52 1.91 -2.81 0.53
CA ASN A 52 2.30 -2.19 -0.74
C ASN A 52 3.66 -2.68 -1.28
N THR A 53 3.94 -3.96 -1.09
CA THR A 53 5.14 -4.62 -1.59
C THR A 53 4.74 -5.80 -2.47
N THR A 54 5.46 -6.01 -3.55
CA THR A 54 5.27 -7.17 -4.43
C THR A 54 6.55 -7.98 -4.55
N CYS A 55 6.42 -9.26 -4.82
CA CYS A 55 7.53 -10.17 -5.01
C CYS A 55 7.36 -10.88 -6.36
N ALA A 56 8.46 -11.00 -7.13
CA ALA A 56 8.47 -11.66 -8.42
C ALA A 56 9.69 -12.56 -8.57
N PHE A 57 9.45 -13.77 -9.05
CA PHE A 57 10.50 -14.72 -9.41
C PHE A 57 10.68 -14.76 -10.92
N THR A 58 11.90 -14.93 -11.41
CA THR A 58 12.15 -15.20 -12.84
C THR A 58 11.53 -16.53 -13.26
N GLN A 59 11.55 -17.51 -12.37
CA GLN A 59 10.86 -18.79 -12.50
C GLN A 59 10.20 -19.08 -11.15
N SER A 60 8.88 -19.07 -11.11
CA SER A 60 8.10 -19.44 -9.92
C SER A 60 8.00 -20.94 -9.73
N THR A 61 8.33 -21.73 -10.75
CA THR A 61 8.40 -23.19 -10.67
C THR A 61 9.75 -23.65 -11.25
N VAL A 62 10.51 -24.35 -10.45
CA VAL A 62 11.78 -24.96 -10.81
C VAL A 62 11.52 -26.44 -11.11
N SER A 63 11.82 -26.89 -12.31
CA SER A 63 11.37 -28.20 -12.83
C SER A 63 12.02 -29.39 -12.15
N ASP A 64 13.25 -29.22 -11.70
CA ASP A 64 14.00 -30.19 -10.90
C ASP A 64 14.56 -29.43 -9.70
N ALA A 65 14.54 -30.01 -8.52
CA ALA A 65 14.99 -29.30 -7.32
C ALA A 65 16.52 -29.09 -7.25
N ASN A 66 17.18 -28.95 -8.39
CA ASN A 66 18.57 -28.52 -8.56
C ASN A 66 18.60 -27.32 -9.50
N GLY A 67 17.99 -26.22 -9.10
CA GLY A 67 17.86 -25.07 -9.97
C GLY A 67 18.05 -23.75 -9.24
N VAL A 68 18.10 -22.69 -10.05
CA VAL A 68 18.29 -21.33 -9.57
C VAL A 68 17.17 -20.46 -10.14
N SER A 69 16.55 -19.64 -9.27
CA SER A 69 15.64 -18.56 -9.67
C SER A 69 16.14 -17.24 -9.13
N GLN A 70 15.74 -16.13 -9.74
CA GLN A 70 16.00 -14.80 -9.22
C GLN A 70 14.72 -14.24 -8.63
N LEU A 71 14.81 -13.71 -7.42
CA LEU A 71 13.73 -13.01 -6.72
C LEU A 71 14.03 -11.52 -6.72
N VAL A 72 13.02 -10.71 -7.06
CA VAL A 72 13.03 -9.26 -6.90
C VAL A 72 11.82 -8.86 -6.05
N ILE A 73 12.05 -8.02 -5.06
CA ILE A 73 11.01 -7.46 -4.21
C ILE A 73 10.91 -5.97 -4.54
N GLN A 74 9.70 -5.52 -4.95
CA GLN A 74 9.41 -4.14 -5.28
C GLN A 74 8.63 -3.49 -4.16
N THR A 75 9.09 -2.34 -3.66
CA THR A 75 8.37 -1.51 -2.70
C THR A 75 7.63 -0.38 -3.43
N ALA A 76 6.58 0.16 -2.84
CA ALA A 76 5.85 1.30 -3.38
C ALA A 76 6.34 2.61 -2.75
N ALA A 77 6.53 3.63 -3.59
CA ALA A 77 6.78 4.98 -3.12
C ALA A 77 5.52 5.56 -2.45
N PRO A 78 5.66 6.40 -1.42
CA PRO A 78 4.55 7.16 -0.89
C PRO A 78 4.04 8.10 -1.99
N HIS A 79 2.79 7.96 -2.39
CA HIS A 79 2.14 8.89 -3.29
C HIS A 79 1.62 10.07 -2.47
N GLN A 80 2.27 11.20 -2.55
CA GLN A 80 1.63 12.45 -2.18
C GLN A 80 0.54 12.69 -3.24
N VAL A 81 -0.71 12.62 -2.83
CA VAL A 81 -1.80 13.14 -3.65
C VAL A 81 -1.61 14.65 -3.67
N GLY A 82 -0.76 15.11 -4.58
CA GLY A 82 -0.58 16.52 -4.83
C GLY A 82 -1.92 17.12 -5.21
N THR A 83 -2.36 18.11 -4.47
CA THR A 83 -3.57 18.91 -4.72
C THR A 83 -3.55 19.62 -6.09
N THR A 84 -2.53 19.40 -6.89
CA THR A 84 -2.33 20.06 -8.21
C THR A 84 -2.87 19.26 -9.40
N ALA A 85 -3.21 17.97 -9.24
CA ALA A 85 -3.65 17.16 -10.37
C ALA A 85 -5.15 17.24 -10.69
N SER A 86 -5.93 17.97 -9.91
CA SER A 86 -7.38 18.09 -10.13
C SER A 86 -7.81 19.30 -10.97
N ALA A 87 -6.89 20.06 -11.55
CA ALA A 87 -7.26 21.17 -12.43
C ALA A 87 -7.82 20.72 -13.80
N ALA A 88 -7.75 19.44 -14.15
CA ALA A 88 -8.06 19.02 -15.51
C ALA A 88 -9.43 18.34 -15.73
N LYS A 89 -10.21 18.02 -14.71
CA LYS A 89 -11.53 17.37 -14.93
C LYS A 89 -12.61 17.62 -13.89
N SER A 90 -12.72 18.82 -13.35
CA SER A 90 -13.90 19.19 -12.55
C SER A 90 -14.60 20.40 -13.15
N GLN A 91 -15.05 20.30 -14.41
CA GLN A 91 -15.97 21.29 -14.98
C GLN A 91 -17.41 21.11 -14.50
N THR A 92 -17.72 20.05 -13.78
CA THR A 92 -19.12 19.81 -13.35
C THR A 92 -19.44 20.35 -11.96
N SER A 93 -18.41 20.63 -11.12
CA SER A 93 -18.65 21.12 -9.76
C SER A 93 -18.72 22.65 -9.61
N ARG A 94 -18.29 23.43 -10.62
CA ARG A 94 -18.38 24.90 -10.55
C ARG A 94 -19.81 25.43 -10.62
N LYS A 95 -20.73 24.69 -11.23
CA LYS A 95 -22.13 25.14 -11.33
C LYS A 95 -22.90 25.03 -10.02
N THR A 96 -22.56 24.07 -9.17
CA THR A 96 -23.23 23.90 -7.88
C THR A 96 -22.70 24.85 -6.80
N ALA A 97 -21.40 25.14 -6.79
CA ALA A 97 -20.82 26.08 -5.82
C ALA A 97 -21.30 27.53 -6.06
N LEU A 98 -21.43 27.94 -7.32
CA LEU A 98 -21.99 29.24 -7.67
C LEU A 98 -23.50 29.35 -7.39
N ALA A 99 -24.23 28.23 -7.43
CA ALA A 99 -25.64 28.21 -7.10
C ALA A 99 -25.90 28.48 -5.61
N PHE A 100 -25.06 27.92 -4.72
CA PHE A 100 -25.18 28.20 -3.28
C PHE A 100 -24.75 29.62 -2.90
N ALA A 101 -23.71 30.16 -3.56
CA ALA A 101 -23.33 31.57 -3.36
C ALA A 101 -24.37 32.55 -3.87
N ALA A 102 -25.01 32.24 -5.02
CA ALA A 102 -26.07 33.05 -5.57
C ALA A 102 -27.34 33.01 -4.71
N LEU A 103 -27.69 31.86 -4.13
CA LEU A 103 -28.85 31.71 -3.27
C LEU A 103 -28.67 32.49 -1.95
N ALA A 104 -27.46 32.56 -1.40
CA ALA A 104 -27.17 33.35 -0.21
C ALA A 104 -27.29 34.87 -0.48
N LEU A 105 -26.94 35.33 -1.69
CA LEU A 105 -27.04 36.74 -2.08
C LEU A 105 -28.46 37.18 -2.39
N ILE A 106 -29.36 36.29 -2.84
CA ILE A 106 -30.74 36.59 -3.16
C ILE A 106 -31.61 36.69 -1.88
N LEU A 107 -31.25 36.02 -0.79
CA LEU A 107 -32.00 36.08 0.46
C LEU A 107 -31.73 37.33 1.31
N ILE A 108 -30.68 38.09 1.01
CA ILE A 108 -30.32 39.32 1.75
C ILE A 108 -31.30 40.51 1.49
N PRO A 109 -31.83 40.75 0.26
CA PRO A 109 -32.69 41.90 0.02
C PRO A 109 -34.18 41.70 0.41
N PHE A 110 -34.64 40.47 0.64
CA PHE A 110 -35.98 40.28 1.17
C PHE A 110 -35.99 40.59 2.67
N GLY A 111 -36.01 41.86 2.97
CA GLY A 111 -36.17 42.40 4.30
C GLY A 111 -37.42 41.92 4.95
N ILE A 112 -37.34 40.78 5.64
CA ILE A 112 -38.37 40.41 6.60
C ILE A 112 -38.25 41.42 7.73
N PRO A 113 -39.32 42.25 7.97
CA PRO A 113 -39.32 43.16 9.09
C PRO A 113 -39.39 42.34 10.36
N PHE A 114 -38.22 41.95 10.87
CA PHE A 114 -38.15 41.29 12.17
C PHE A 114 -38.53 42.29 13.25
N ARG A 115 -39.80 42.25 13.59
CA ARG A 115 -40.45 43.00 14.62
C ARG A 115 -39.66 42.92 15.93
N ARG A 116 -39.25 44.09 16.41
CA ARG A 116 -38.54 44.34 17.67
C ARG A 116 -38.99 43.39 18.78
N ARG A 117 -38.22 42.36 19.09
CA ARG A 117 -38.20 41.77 20.44
C ARG A 117 -36.91 41.00 20.65
N SER A 118 -36.24 41.39 21.74
CA SER A 118 -35.01 40.83 22.33
C SER A 118 -33.66 41.10 21.62
N GLY A 119 -32.95 42.10 22.14
CA GLY A 119 -31.59 42.51 21.70
C GLY A 119 -30.48 41.44 21.90
N ARG A 120 -30.79 40.33 22.58
CA ARG A 120 -29.80 39.26 22.82
C ARG A 120 -29.69 38.27 21.65
N LEU A 121 -30.77 38.12 20.87
CA LEU A 121 -30.78 37.20 19.72
C LEU A 121 -30.05 37.77 18.50
N ARG A 122 -29.91 39.11 18.40
CA ARG A 122 -29.22 39.79 17.31
C ARG A 122 -27.71 39.60 17.33
N CYS A 123 -27.12 39.38 18.51
CA CYS A 123 -25.68 39.14 18.66
C CYS A 123 -25.29 37.66 18.46
N LEU A 124 -26.25 36.74 18.64
CA LEU A 124 -25.98 35.31 18.49
C LEU A 124 -25.92 34.84 17.02
N LEU A 125 -26.72 35.48 16.17
CA LEU A 125 -26.83 35.10 14.76
C LEU A 125 -25.51 35.34 13.98
N PRO A 126 -24.85 36.53 14.07
CA PRO A 126 -23.55 36.74 13.43
C PRO A 126 -22.46 35.87 14.03
N LEU A 127 -22.52 35.54 15.33
CA LEU A 127 -21.55 34.69 16.01
C LEU A 127 -21.66 33.22 15.53
N LEU A 128 -22.90 32.77 15.26
CA LEU A 128 -23.14 31.42 14.75
C LEU A 128 -22.71 31.29 13.28
N VAL A 129 -22.89 32.32 12.46
CA VAL A 129 -22.39 32.38 11.09
C VAL A 129 -20.85 32.40 11.06
N LEU A 130 -20.23 33.16 11.98
CA LEU A 130 -18.78 33.22 12.10
C LEU A 130 -18.22 31.85 12.54
N ALA A 131 -18.84 31.18 13.48
CA ALA A 131 -18.45 29.85 13.96
C ALA A 131 -18.57 28.79 12.84
N ALA A 132 -19.64 28.87 12.02
CA ALA A 132 -19.80 27.96 10.87
C ALA A 132 -18.74 28.22 9.78
N ALA A 133 -18.33 29.47 9.57
CA ALA A 133 -17.26 29.81 8.63
C ALA A 133 -15.89 29.32 9.11
N PHE A 134 -15.62 29.37 10.42
CA PHE A 134 -14.38 28.82 10.99
C PHE A 134 -14.34 27.28 10.91
N ALA A 135 -15.45 26.60 11.09
CA ALA A 135 -15.53 25.15 10.97
C ALA A 135 -15.24 24.64 9.53
N ALA A 136 -15.51 25.47 8.52
CA ALA A 136 -15.21 25.13 7.13
C ALA A 136 -13.72 25.25 6.77
N ILE A 137 -12.92 25.97 7.57
CA ILE A 137 -11.48 26.20 7.29
C ILE A 137 -10.62 25.11 7.92
N THR A 138 -11.10 24.41 8.94
CA THR A 138 -10.36 23.34 9.62
C THR A 138 -10.42 21.98 8.91
N SER A 139 -11.14 21.89 7.78
CA SER A 139 -11.14 20.72 6.91
C SER A 139 -9.99 20.77 5.89
N CYS A 140 -8.80 21.21 6.28
CA CYS A 140 -7.58 20.77 5.63
C CYS A 140 -7.41 19.31 6.06
N GLY A 141 -7.95 18.40 5.25
CA GLY A 141 -7.68 16.98 5.40
C GLY A 141 -6.18 16.80 5.50
N ALA A 142 -5.73 16.10 6.53
CA ALA A 142 -4.37 15.59 6.56
C ALA A 142 -4.10 14.95 5.19
N PRO A 143 -2.92 15.15 4.58
CA PRO A 143 -2.60 14.45 3.35
C PRO A 143 -2.80 12.97 3.66
N ASN A 144 -3.78 12.36 2.99
CA ASN A 144 -3.93 10.93 3.03
C ASN A 144 -2.65 10.41 2.38
N ASP A 145 -1.72 10.03 3.21
CA ASP A 145 -0.48 9.37 2.83
C ASP A 145 -0.91 7.99 2.30
N THR A 146 -1.33 7.96 1.05
CA THR A 146 -1.83 6.77 0.40
C THR A 146 -0.64 5.94 -0.01
N GLY A 147 -0.13 5.18 0.97
CA GLY A 147 0.20 3.84 0.64
C GLY A 147 1.56 3.59 0.03
N GLY A 148 2.63 4.28 0.46
CA GLY A 148 3.98 3.74 0.28
C GLY A 148 4.24 2.51 1.17
N THR A 149 5.26 1.74 0.87
CA THR A 149 5.73 0.70 1.78
C THR A 149 6.27 1.37 3.06
N PRO A 150 5.77 1.04 4.26
CA PRO A 150 6.25 1.65 5.49
C PRO A 150 7.74 1.38 5.70
N ALA A 151 8.46 2.35 6.29
CA ALA A 151 9.83 2.13 6.72
C ALA A 151 9.87 1.14 7.87
N GLY A 152 10.85 0.23 7.85
CA GLY A 152 10.97 -0.82 8.85
C GLY A 152 11.93 -1.93 8.45
N VAL A 153 12.07 -2.92 9.33
CA VAL A 153 12.81 -4.14 9.08
C VAL A 153 11.82 -5.31 8.99
N TYR A 154 11.83 -5.99 7.88
CA TYR A 154 10.85 -7.03 7.55
C TYR A 154 11.55 -8.35 7.27
N PRO A 155 11.37 -9.37 8.13
CA PRO A 155 11.75 -10.74 7.81
C PRO A 155 10.72 -11.31 6.82
N ILE A 156 11.16 -11.66 5.63
CA ILE A 156 10.35 -12.22 4.56
C ILE A 156 10.74 -13.69 4.41
N SER A 157 9.77 -14.60 4.51
CA SER A 157 9.96 -16.00 4.19
C SER A 157 9.88 -16.19 2.68
N VAL A 158 10.80 -16.95 2.15
CA VAL A 158 10.73 -17.50 0.79
C VAL A 158 10.51 -18.99 0.90
N ASP A 159 9.33 -19.43 0.45
CA ASP A 159 8.87 -20.80 0.62
C ASP A 159 9.01 -21.56 -0.71
N ALA A 160 9.54 -22.76 -0.63
CA ALA A 160 9.67 -23.70 -1.72
C ALA A 160 8.81 -24.92 -1.41
N THR A 161 7.81 -25.18 -2.23
CA THR A 161 6.80 -26.22 -1.98
C THR A 161 6.70 -27.19 -3.13
N TYR A 162 6.79 -28.46 -2.79
CA TYR A 162 6.36 -29.56 -3.63
C TYR A 162 5.02 -30.11 -3.17
N SER A 163 4.12 -30.36 -4.11
CA SER A 163 2.84 -31.03 -3.85
C SER A 163 2.62 -32.13 -4.88
N GLY A 164 2.54 -33.36 -4.43
CA GLY A 164 2.31 -34.49 -5.33
C GLY A 164 2.21 -35.82 -4.59
N PHE A 165 1.57 -36.80 -5.20
CA PHE A 165 1.40 -38.18 -4.67
C PHE A 165 0.84 -38.25 -3.24
N GLY A 166 -0.01 -37.29 -2.87
CA GLY A 166 -0.59 -37.23 -1.52
C GLY A 166 0.36 -36.72 -0.42
N ALA A 167 1.53 -36.19 -0.81
CA ALA A 167 2.49 -35.58 0.10
C ALA A 167 2.75 -34.13 -0.29
N THR A 168 2.97 -33.29 0.72
CA THR A 168 3.45 -31.90 0.54
C THR A 168 4.75 -31.76 1.33
N LEU A 169 5.76 -31.23 0.65
CA LEU A 169 7.06 -30.93 1.24
C LEU A 169 7.32 -29.43 1.08
N THR A 170 7.57 -28.74 2.18
CA THR A 170 7.82 -27.28 2.17
C THR A 170 9.07 -26.96 2.97
N HIS A 171 9.95 -26.20 2.34
CA HIS A 171 11.13 -25.62 2.98
C HIS A 171 11.12 -24.11 2.81
N SER A 172 11.66 -23.41 3.80
CA SER A 172 11.63 -21.94 3.84
C SER A 172 13.02 -21.40 4.13
N ALA A 173 13.37 -20.30 3.48
CA ALA A 173 14.57 -19.51 3.78
C ALA A 173 14.14 -18.06 4.11
N GLN A 174 14.86 -17.43 5.04
CA GLN A 174 14.57 -16.07 5.51
C GLN A 174 15.42 -15.04 4.77
N PHE A 175 14.77 -13.96 4.34
CA PHE A 175 15.37 -12.76 3.78
C PHE A 175 15.00 -11.55 4.61
N THR A 176 15.96 -10.69 4.97
CA THR A 176 15.69 -9.47 5.74
C THR A 176 15.68 -8.26 4.82
N LEU A 177 14.51 -7.66 4.64
CA LEU A 177 14.32 -6.40 3.93
C LEU A 177 14.31 -5.24 4.90
N THR A 178 15.23 -4.27 4.73
CA THR A 178 15.21 -3.01 5.48
C THR A 178 14.77 -1.90 4.55
N VAL A 179 13.57 -1.35 4.81
CA VAL A 179 13.02 -0.21 4.08
C VAL A 179 13.28 1.06 4.86
N GLN A 180 13.88 2.06 4.21
CA GLN A 180 14.15 3.37 4.77
C GLN A 180 13.19 4.40 4.17
N SER A 181 12.75 5.38 4.98
CA SER A 181 11.99 6.52 4.43
C SER A 181 12.94 7.47 3.71
N LEU A 182 12.41 8.17 2.70
CA LEU A 182 13.16 9.23 1.98
C LEU A 182 13.23 10.55 2.74
N PHE A 183 12.49 10.68 3.87
CA PHE A 183 12.37 11.90 4.68
C PHE A 183 12.44 11.58 6.17
#